data_908e9f853a2c2984c841641454c493c6
#
_entry.id   908e9f853a2c2984c841641454c493c6
#
_cell.length_a   1.000
_cell.length_b   1.000
_cell.length_c   1.000
_cell.angle_alpha   90.00
_cell.angle_beta   90.00
_cell.angle_gamma   90.00
#
_symmetry.space_group_name_H-M   'P 1'
#
loop_
_entity.id
_entity.type
_entity.pdbx_description
1 polymer ?
#
loop_
_entity_poly.entity_id
_entity_poly.type
_entity_poly.pdbx_seq_one_letter_code
_entity_poly.pdbx_strand_id
1 'polypeptide(L)'
;MDTSNDQPSASTRPYLIRALHDWCTDNGFTPYLAVYVDAGVRVPMEYVKNHEIVLNVGFEATSGLRLGNDFIEFKARFGGVARDILVPIDHVIAIYARENGQGMAFPVPTAAEGSEGAEPLAPEIGRAHV
;
A
#
# COMPACT_ATOMS: atom_id res chain seq x y z
N MET A 1 -8.42 -24.80 -10.43
CA MET A 1 -8.05 -24.48 -10.57
C MET A 1 -7.30 -24.19 -10.17
N ASP A 2 -7.18 -24.29 -10.18
CA ASP A 2 -6.57 -23.96 -9.99
C ASP A 2 -5.79 -23.43 -9.91
N THR A 3 -5.52 -23.72 -10.07
CA THR A 3 -4.51 -23.20 -10.25
C THR A 3 -4.44 -21.96 -10.35
N SER A 4 -4.98 -21.69 -10.91
CA SER A 4 -5.10 -20.39 -11.11
C SER A 4 -5.17 -19.64 -9.92
N ASN A 5 -5.53 -20.16 -9.09
CA ASN A 5 -5.67 -19.60 -7.92
C ASN A 5 -4.58 -18.82 -7.45
N ASP A 6 -3.48 -19.02 -7.90
CA ASP A 6 -2.41 -18.29 -7.46
C ASP A 6 -2.22 -17.06 -8.21
N GLN A 7 -3.12 -16.65 -9.04
CA GLN A 7 -2.97 -15.49 -9.84
C GLN A 7 -3.01 -14.25 -9.00
N PRO A 8 -2.01 -13.39 -9.07
CA PRO A 8 -2.08 -12.11 -8.37
C PRO A 8 -3.30 -11.31 -8.79
N SER A 9 -3.71 -11.47 -10.04
CA SER A 9 -4.87 -10.73 -10.52
C SER A 9 -6.14 -11.17 -9.85
N ALA A 10 -6.15 -12.28 -9.14
CA ALA A 10 -7.33 -12.70 -8.42
C ALA A 10 -7.49 -12.00 -7.07
N SER A 11 -6.52 -11.23 -6.65
CA SER A 11 -6.60 -10.55 -5.37
C SER A 11 -7.61 -9.40 -5.40
N THR A 12 -8.31 -9.21 -4.32
CA THR A 12 -9.21 -8.07 -4.18
C THR A 12 -8.45 -6.81 -3.79
N ARG A 13 -7.20 -6.94 -3.36
CA ARG A 13 -6.47 -5.82 -2.78
C ARG A 13 -6.44 -4.57 -3.67
N PRO A 14 -6.11 -4.67 -4.97
CA PRO A 14 -6.06 -3.44 -5.76
C PRO A 14 -7.42 -2.77 -5.89
N TYR A 15 -8.48 -3.55 -5.86
CA TYR A 15 -9.84 -2.99 -5.94
C TYR A 15 -10.19 -2.25 -4.66
N LEU A 16 -9.80 -2.81 -3.51
CA LEU A 16 -10.05 -2.17 -2.22
C LEU A 16 -9.22 -0.90 -2.07
N ILE A 17 -8.00 -0.91 -2.56
CA ILE A 17 -7.16 0.28 -2.54
C ILE A 17 -7.80 1.39 -3.35
N ARG A 18 -8.29 1.07 -4.56
CA ARG A 18 -8.95 2.07 -5.39
C ARG A 18 -10.22 2.59 -4.73
N ALA A 19 -10.99 1.70 -4.12
CA ALA A 19 -12.23 2.11 -3.46
C ALA A 19 -11.95 3.04 -2.30
N LEU A 20 -10.93 2.77 -1.51
CA LEU A 20 -10.61 3.63 -0.37
C LEU A 20 -10.00 4.94 -0.81
N HIS A 21 -9.24 4.93 -1.90
CA HIS A 21 -8.74 6.16 -2.47
C HIS A 21 -9.91 7.05 -2.93
N ASP A 22 -10.90 6.43 -3.59
CA ASP A 22 -12.08 7.17 -4.01
C ASP A 22 -12.87 7.70 -2.81
N TRP A 23 -13.01 6.88 -1.78
CA TRP A 23 -13.71 7.30 -0.57
C TRP A 23 -13.04 8.53 0.05
N CYS A 24 -11.72 8.51 0.16
CA CYS A 24 -10.98 9.66 0.67
C CYS A 24 -11.24 10.89 -0.19
N THR A 25 -11.11 10.73 -1.50
CA THR A 25 -11.27 11.84 -2.43
C THR A 25 -12.67 12.43 -2.33
N ASP A 26 -13.68 11.58 -2.28
CA ASP A 26 -15.05 12.02 -2.24
C ASP A 26 -15.40 12.76 -0.95
N ASN A 27 -14.67 12.47 0.11
CA ASN A 27 -14.98 13.07 1.41
C ASN A 27 -13.97 14.15 1.83
N GLY A 28 -13.08 14.53 0.93
CA GLY A 28 -12.11 15.57 1.24
C GLY A 28 -11.01 15.13 2.18
N PHE A 29 -10.79 13.82 2.29
CA PHE A 29 -9.72 13.27 3.11
C PHE A 29 -8.47 13.06 2.27
N THR A 30 -7.33 12.96 2.94
CA THR A 30 -6.05 12.76 2.30
C THR A 30 -5.68 11.28 2.39
N PRO A 31 -5.60 10.56 1.27
CA PRO A 31 -5.25 9.14 1.33
C PRO A 31 -3.74 8.97 1.54
N TYR A 32 -3.40 8.26 2.61
CA TYR A 32 -2.04 7.87 2.90
C TYR A 32 -1.88 6.38 2.64
N LEU A 33 -0.74 6.02 2.06
CA LEU A 33 -0.44 4.64 1.72
C LEU A 33 0.79 4.23 2.52
N ALA A 34 0.67 3.22 3.36
CA ALA A 34 1.81 2.66 4.07
C ALA A 34 2.33 1.47 3.26
N VAL A 35 3.63 1.40 3.07
CA VAL A 35 4.26 0.45 2.17
C VAL A 35 5.42 -0.26 2.86
N TYR A 36 5.48 -1.58 2.71
CA TYR A 36 6.65 -2.35 3.10
C TYR A 36 7.68 -2.25 1.97
N VAL A 37 8.92 -1.89 2.33
CA VAL A 37 9.95 -1.60 1.34
C VAL A 37 11.01 -2.69 1.33
N ASP A 38 11.17 -3.32 0.17
CA ASP A 38 12.29 -4.23 -0.09
C ASP A 38 12.84 -3.87 -1.47
N ALA A 39 13.63 -4.74 -2.07
CA ALA A 39 14.28 -4.44 -3.32
C ALA A 39 13.31 -4.22 -4.49
N GLY A 40 12.07 -4.67 -4.35
CA GLY A 40 11.08 -4.53 -5.43
C GLY A 40 10.33 -3.22 -5.42
N VAL A 41 10.60 -2.32 -4.47
CA VAL A 41 9.88 -1.09 -4.30
C VAL A 41 10.76 0.08 -4.68
N ARG A 42 10.24 0.98 -5.52
CA ARG A 42 11.02 2.16 -5.93
C ARG A 42 10.49 3.38 -5.22
N VAL A 43 11.18 3.78 -4.17
CA VAL A 43 10.84 4.94 -3.36
C VAL A 43 12.15 5.59 -2.92
N PRO A 44 12.10 6.87 -2.46
CA PRO A 44 13.33 7.49 -1.93
C PRO A 44 13.72 6.83 -0.62
N MET A 45 14.84 6.12 -0.65
CA MET A 45 15.26 5.31 0.49
C MET A 45 15.58 6.14 1.71
N GLU A 46 15.93 7.41 1.53
CA GLU A 46 16.23 8.28 2.67
C GLU A 46 15.02 8.53 3.55
N TYR A 47 13.81 8.23 3.05
CA TYR A 47 12.58 8.40 3.83
C TYR A 47 12.05 7.08 4.36
N VAL A 48 12.74 5.98 4.11
CA VAL A 48 12.31 4.66 4.56
C VAL A 48 12.83 4.43 5.98
N LYS A 49 11.96 3.97 6.88
CA LYS A 49 12.36 3.62 8.25
C LYS A 49 11.77 2.27 8.60
N ASN A 50 12.61 1.39 9.14
CA ASN A 50 12.17 0.06 9.54
C ASN A 50 11.47 -0.68 8.40
N HIS A 51 12.00 -0.53 7.19
CA HIS A 51 11.44 -1.16 5.99
C HIS A 51 10.05 -0.65 5.63
N GLU A 52 9.69 0.56 6.07
CA GLU A 52 8.39 1.12 5.77
C GLU A 52 8.50 2.55 5.33
N ILE A 53 7.57 2.96 4.48
CA ILE A 53 7.43 4.35 4.06
C ILE A 53 5.94 4.66 3.99
N VAL A 54 5.57 5.89 4.32
CA VAL A 54 4.19 6.35 4.20
C VAL A 54 4.16 7.42 3.12
N LEU A 55 3.28 7.23 2.15
CA LEU A 55 3.21 8.10 0.97
C LEU A 55 1.84 8.77 0.91
N ASN A 56 1.84 10.04 0.60
CA ASN A 56 0.60 10.76 0.33
C ASN A 56 0.24 10.50 -1.13
N VAL A 57 -0.85 9.78 -1.37
CA VAL A 57 -1.28 9.44 -2.72
C VAL A 57 -2.52 10.21 -3.15
N GLY A 58 -2.76 11.35 -2.52
CA GLY A 58 -3.81 12.25 -2.98
C GLY A 58 -3.48 12.87 -4.33
N PHE A 59 -4.52 13.26 -5.06
CA PHE A 59 -4.28 13.81 -6.40
C PHE A 59 -3.47 15.08 -6.36
N GLU A 60 -3.55 15.85 -5.26
CA GLU A 60 -2.81 17.09 -5.16
C GLU A 60 -1.33 16.86 -4.93
N ALA A 61 -0.96 15.68 -4.41
CA ALA A 61 0.42 15.40 -4.04
C ALA A 61 1.13 14.56 -5.10
N THR A 62 0.43 14.10 -6.13
CA THR A 62 0.99 13.17 -7.10
C THR A 62 0.75 13.66 -8.52
N SER A 63 1.58 13.17 -9.44
CA SER A 63 1.38 13.37 -10.86
C SER A 63 1.33 12.01 -11.51
N GLY A 64 0.36 11.82 -12.41
CA GLY A 64 0.26 10.58 -13.16
C GLY A 64 -0.05 9.38 -12.31
N LEU A 65 -0.85 9.56 -11.27
CA LEU A 65 -1.17 8.46 -10.36
C LEU A 65 -1.92 7.35 -11.09
N ARG A 66 -1.42 6.13 -10.94
CA ARG A 66 -2.05 4.95 -11.51
C ARG A 66 -2.17 3.90 -10.41
N LEU A 67 -3.39 3.57 -10.05
CA LEU A 67 -3.67 2.53 -9.07
C LEU A 67 -4.03 1.27 -9.84
N GLY A 68 -3.00 0.57 -10.29
CA GLY A 68 -3.18 -0.61 -11.13
C GLY A 68 -3.48 -1.85 -10.31
N ASN A 69 -3.61 -2.96 -11.01
CA ASN A 69 -3.85 -4.24 -10.35
C ASN A 69 -2.57 -4.85 -9.79
N ASP A 70 -1.43 -4.54 -10.39
CA ASP A 70 -0.16 -5.13 -9.97
C ASP A 70 0.76 -4.12 -9.31
N PHE A 71 0.66 -2.85 -9.71
CA PHE A 71 1.54 -1.81 -9.23
C PHE A 71 0.78 -0.51 -9.03
N ILE A 72 1.28 0.30 -8.09
CA ILE A 72 0.89 1.69 -7.95
C ILE A 72 2.08 2.51 -8.43
N GLU A 73 1.84 3.47 -9.34
CA GLU A 73 2.90 4.27 -9.94
C GLU A 73 2.50 5.73 -9.92
N PHE A 74 3.45 6.59 -9.65
CA PHE A 74 3.21 8.03 -9.71
C PHE A 74 4.53 8.77 -9.54
N LYS A 75 4.47 10.09 -9.75
CA LYS A 75 5.56 10.98 -9.39
C LYS A 75 5.12 11.84 -8.23
N ALA A 76 6.03 12.11 -7.33
CA ALA A 76 5.75 12.99 -6.20
C ALA A 76 7.04 13.73 -5.84
N ARG A 77 6.89 14.85 -5.15
CA ARG A 77 8.05 15.62 -4.72
C ARG A 77 8.42 15.25 -3.31
N PHE A 78 9.71 15.02 -3.14
CA PHE A 78 10.30 14.74 -1.84
C PHE A 78 11.43 15.75 -1.66
N GLY A 79 11.27 16.64 -0.68
CA GLY A 79 12.28 17.68 -0.49
C GLY A 79 12.42 18.58 -1.70
N GLY A 80 11.35 18.79 -2.44
CA GLY A 80 11.37 19.64 -3.61
C GLY A 80 11.83 18.98 -4.89
N VAL A 81 12.20 17.69 -4.83
CA VAL A 81 12.71 16.95 -5.99
C VAL A 81 11.66 15.93 -6.44
N ALA A 82 11.33 15.95 -7.72
CA ALA A 82 10.37 14.99 -8.27
C ALA A 82 11.01 13.61 -8.34
N ARG A 83 10.34 12.63 -7.78
CA ARG A 83 10.83 11.24 -7.73
C ARG A 83 9.77 10.31 -8.30
N ASP A 84 10.22 9.29 -9.00
CA ASP A 84 9.34 8.26 -9.54
C ASP A 84 9.12 7.21 -8.47
N ILE A 85 7.85 6.87 -8.24
CA ILE A 85 7.46 5.91 -7.23
C ILE A 85 6.82 4.70 -7.90
N LEU A 86 7.22 3.52 -7.47
CA LEU A 86 6.63 2.27 -7.95
C LEU A 86 6.46 1.35 -6.76
N VAL A 87 5.23 0.93 -6.51
CA VAL A 87 4.90 0.07 -5.37
C VAL A 87 4.14 -1.15 -5.88
N PRO A 88 4.69 -2.35 -5.70
CA PRO A 88 3.91 -3.56 -5.99
C PRO A 88 2.72 -3.62 -5.04
N ILE A 89 1.58 -4.07 -5.56
CA ILE A 89 0.35 -4.10 -4.78
C ILE A 89 0.49 -4.94 -3.52
N ASP A 90 1.23 -6.03 -3.58
CA ASP A 90 1.37 -6.91 -2.41
C ASP A 90 2.30 -6.32 -1.34
N HIS A 91 2.89 -5.17 -1.58
CA HIS A 91 3.70 -4.47 -0.59
C HIS A 91 2.94 -3.36 0.13
N VAL A 92 1.66 -3.16 -0.21
CA VAL A 92 0.86 -2.16 0.47
C VAL A 92 0.43 -2.70 1.82
N ILE A 93 0.86 -2.03 2.90
CA ILE A 93 0.50 -2.41 4.26
C ILE A 93 -0.89 -1.91 4.59
N ALA A 94 -1.22 -0.70 4.17
CA ALA A 94 -2.50 -0.09 4.53
C ALA A 94 -2.74 1.11 3.63
N ILE A 95 -4.02 1.45 3.49
CA ILE A 95 -4.43 2.73 2.93
C ILE A 95 -5.45 3.32 3.88
N TYR A 96 -5.30 4.58 4.23
CA TYR A 96 -6.14 5.19 5.25
C TYR A 96 -6.20 6.71 5.05
N ALA A 97 -7.24 7.31 5.63
CA ALA A 97 -7.39 8.75 5.61
C ALA A 97 -6.49 9.34 6.70
N ARG A 98 -5.64 10.29 6.32
CA ARG A 98 -4.75 10.94 7.30
C ARG A 98 -5.55 11.58 8.43
N GLU A 99 -6.71 12.13 8.10
CA GLU A 99 -7.49 12.95 9.04
C GLU A 99 -8.11 12.15 10.18
N ASN A 100 -8.48 10.89 9.92
CA ASN A 100 -9.15 10.11 10.97
C ASN A 100 -8.61 8.69 11.10
N GLY A 101 -7.67 8.30 10.28
CA GLY A 101 -7.04 6.98 10.37
C GLY A 101 -7.90 5.82 9.88
N GLN A 102 -9.08 6.08 9.35
CA GLN A 102 -9.92 5.00 8.85
C GLN A 102 -9.42 4.49 7.52
N GLY A 103 -9.49 3.21 7.32
CA GLY A 103 -9.04 2.58 6.09
C GLY A 103 -8.92 1.09 6.26
N MET A 104 -8.00 0.49 5.53
CA MET A 104 -7.78 -0.95 5.58
C MET A 104 -6.30 -1.26 5.64
N ALA A 105 -5.98 -2.34 6.35
CA ALA A 105 -4.63 -2.89 6.38
C ALA A 105 -4.62 -4.25 5.70
N PHE A 106 -3.50 -4.62 5.13
CA PHE A 106 -3.35 -5.84 4.35
C PHE A 106 -2.11 -6.59 4.82
N PRO A 107 -2.11 -7.92 4.70
CA PRO A 107 -0.89 -8.67 4.96
C PRO A 107 0.15 -8.40 3.87
N VAL A 108 1.42 -8.34 4.24
CA VAL A 108 2.49 -8.11 3.29
C VAL A 108 3.61 -9.10 3.52
N PRO A 109 4.43 -9.37 2.50
CA PRO A 109 5.58 -10.23 2.68
C PRO A 109 6.60 -9.49 3.54
N THR A 110 7.12 -10.15 4.55
CA THR A 110 8.15 -9.59 5.38
C THR A 110 9.23 -10.64 5.56
N ALA A 111 10.33 -10.26 6.12
CA ALA A 111 11.40 -11.21 6.36
C ALA A 111 10.91 -12.34 7.25
N ALA A 112 10.07 -12.01 8.20
CA ALA A 112 9.56 -13.03 9.07
C ALA A 112 8.53 -13.88 8.43
N GLU A 113 7.95 -13.38 7.37
CA GLU A 113 6.90 -14.05 6.74
C GLU A 113 7.28 -15.33 6.15
N GLY A 114 8.51 -15.44 5.80
CA GLY A 114 8.94 -16.69 5.32
C GLY A 114 8.62 -17.78 6.27
N SER A 115 8.51 -17.46 7.44
CA SER A 115 8.14 -18.47 8.33
C SER A 115 6.67 -18.58 8.43
N GLU A 116 6.14 -18.35 8.13
CA GLU A 116 4.98 -18.49 8.27
C GLU A 116 4.12 -18.34 8.45
N GLY A 117 4.03 -18.42 8.33
CA GLY A 117 3.16 -18.23 8.23
C GLY A 117 2.46 -17.75 8.92
N ALA A 118 2.47 -17.63 9.25
CA ALA A 118 1.83 -17.21 9.77
C ALA A 118 1.00 -16.72 10.05
N GLU A 119 0.74 -16.60 10.01
CA GLU A 119 -0.10 -16.19 10.36
C GLU A 119 -0.70 -15.72 10.59
N PRO A 120 -0.91 -15.61 10.72
CA PRO A 120 -1.68 -15.01 11.03
C PRO A 120 -2.20 -14.53 11.41
N LEU A 121 -2.38 -14.21 11.37
CA LEU A 121 -2.96 -13.78 11.89
C LEU A 121 -3.54 -13.46 12.01
N ALA A 122 -3.72 -13.39 11.70
CA ALA A 122 -4.39 -13.12 11.98
C ALA A 122 -4.75 -12.77 12.50
N PRO A 123 -4.92 -12.64 12.48
CA PRO A 123 -5.45 -12.15 13.11
C PRO A 123 -5.46 -11.65 13.82
N GLU A 124 -5.33 -11.57 13.97
CA GLU A 124 -5.35 -11.16 14.59
C GLU A 124 -5.58 -10.42 14.58
N ILE A 125 -6.07 -10.14 13.84
CA ILE A 125 -6.39 -9.47 13.80
C ILE A 125 -6.73 -9.20 14.44
N GLY A 126 -6.87 -9.18 14.53
CA GLY A 126 -7.33 -9.09 15.13
C GLY A 126 -7.04 -8.76 15.95
N ARG A 127 -6.94 -8.79 16.15
CA ARG A 127 -6.64 -8.51 16.82
C ARG A 127 -6.33 -7.70 16.98
N ALA A 128 -6.53 -7.43 16.51
CA ALA A 128 -6.42 -6.87 16.50
C ALA A 128 -6.25 -6.20 16.24
N HIS A 129 -6.57 -5.92 15.88
CA HIS A 129 -6.61 -5.56 15.71
C HIS A 129 -6.78 -5.38 15.36
N VAL A 130 -6.97 -5.31 15.13
CA VAL A 130 -7.25 -5.41 14.98
C VAL A 130 -7.27 -5.38 14.99
#